data_bcbf9cc0b2e8af71a8c1ef37978af607
#
_entry.id   bcbf9cc0b2e8af71a8c1ef37978af607
#
_cell.length_a   1.000
_cell.length_b   1.000
_cell.length_c   1.000
_cell.angle_alpha   90.00
_cell.angle_beta   90.00
_cell.angle_gamma   90.00
#
_symmetry.space_group_name_H-M   'P 1'
#
loop_
_entity.id
_entity.type
_entity.pdbx_description
1 polymer ?
#
loop_
_entity_poly.entity_id
_entity_poly.type
_entity_poly.pdbx_seq_one_letter_code
_entity_poly.pdbx_strand_id
1 'polypeptide(L)'
;MAERVYLTVAEVVAIHHHQIEEYGGELGLLNQGALEAAVFRPQTGYYNDLSEEAAALFESLVNNHAFVDGNKRVGFAAMHTFLLLNGFDLKVSNGASCEFMMKTIEAGKFRFALLHEWIAKHLVPLPG
;
A
#
# COMPACT_ATOMS: atom_id res chain seq x y z
N MET A 1 23.38 8.25 -2.86
CA MET A 1 22.01 7.76 -3.07
C MET A 1 21.44 7.32 -1.75
N ALA A 2 20.22 7.73 -1.50
CA ALA A 2 19.54 7.29 -0.29
C ALA A 2 19.16 5.81 -0.40
N GLU A 3 19.33 5.08 0.67
CA GLU A 3 18.88 3.70 0.72
C GLU A 3 17.35 3.65 0.78
N ARG A 4 16.78 2.60 0.21
CA ARG A 4 15.34 2.36 0.27
C ARG A 4 14.92 2.06 1.70
N VAL A 5 13.90 2.76 2.18
CA VAL A 5 13.30 2.51 3.49
C VAL A 5 12.05 1.66 3.30
N TYR A 6 12.07 0.46 3.87
CA TYR A 6 10.93 -0.45 3.80
C TYR A 6 10.15 -0.42 5.10
N LEU A 7 8.83 -0.66 5.00
CA LEU A 7 8.01 -0.82 6.19
C LEU A 7 8.26 -2.19 6.82
N THR A 8 8.16 -2.23 8.15
CA THR A 8 8.19 -3.48 8.91
C THR A 8 6.76 -3.99 9.13
N VAL A 9 6.64 -5.25 9.52
CA VAL A 9 5.35 -5.83 9.90
C VAL A 9 4.72 -5.02 11.05
N ALA A 10 5.51 -4.67 12.07
CA ALA A 10 5.01 -3.90 13.20
C ALA A 10 4.46 -2.53 12.77
N GLU A 11 5.13 -1.88 11.81
CA GLU A 11 4.66 -0.60 11.30
C GLU A 11 3.35 -0.73 10.52
N VAL A 12 3.20 -1.79 9.72
CA VAL A 12 1.94 -2.01 9.00
C VAL A 12 0.80 -2.33 9.97
N VAL A 13 1.06 -3.09 11.02
CA VAL A 13 0.07 -3.35 12.08
C VAL A 13 -0.34 -2.05 12.75
N ALA A 14 0.61 -1.16 13.06
CA ALA A 14 0.32 0.15 13.65
C ALA A 14 -0.52 1.02 12.70
N ILE A 15 -0.22 1.01 11.42
CA ILE A 15 -1.01 1.73 10.40
C ILE A 15 -2.44 1.20 10.37
N HIS A 16 -2.60 -0.13 10.37
CA HIS A 16 -3.92 -0.77 10.39
C HIS A 16 -4.71 -0.35 11.63
N HIS A 17 -4.09 -0.41 12.80
CA HIS A 17 -4.72 -0.01 14.05
C HIS A 17 -5.20 1.44 13.98
N HIS A 18 -4.38 2.34 13.46
CA HIS A 18 -4.73 3.74 13.28
C HIS A 18 -5.92 3.92 12.33
N GLN A 19 -5.95 3.18 11.22
CA GLN A 19 -7.06 3.25 10.27
C GLN A 19 -8.38 2.79 10.90
N ILE A 20 -8.33 1.73 11.71
CA ILE A 20 -9.53 1.24 12.41
C ILE A 20 -10.01 2.27 13.45
N GLU A 21 -9.10 2.87 14.20
CA GLU A 21 -9.46 3.91 15.18
C GLU A 21 -10.11 5.13 14.51
N GLU A 22 -9.57 5.57 13.38
CA GLU A 22 -10.05 6.76 12.69
C GLU A 22 -11.37 6.54 11.95
N TYR A 23 -11.54 5.38 11.32
CA TYR A 23 -12.63 5.15 10.37
C TYR A 23 -13.57 4.02 10.77
N GLY A 24 -13.31 3.37 11.89
CA GLY A 24 -14.12 2.25 12.36
C GLY A 24 -13.73 0.92 11.72
N GLY A 25 -14.34 -0.14 12.20
CA GLY A 25 -14.10 -1.50 11.77
C GLY A 25 -13.57 -2.35 12.91
N GLU A 26 -13.23 -3.59 12.60
CA GLU A 26 -12.75 -4.55 13.60
C GLU A 26 -11.25 -4.70 13.56
N LEU A 27 -10.62 -4.69 14.74
CA LEU A 27 -9.22 -5.06 14.90
C LEU A 27 -9.08 -6.57 14.76
N GLY A 28 -7.91 -7.00 14.37
CA GLY A 28 -7.56 -8.41 14.35
C GLY A 28 -6.72 -8.77 13.15
N LEU A 29 -5.70 -9.58 13.42
CA LEU A 29 -4.83 -10.15 12.41
C LEU A 29 -5.35 -11.55 12.11
N LEU A 30 -5.75 -11.78 10.86
CA LEU A 30 -6.32 -13.05 10.43
C LEU A 30 -5.25 -14.03 9.95
N ASN A 31 -4.23 -13.51 9.26
CA ASN A 31 -3.21 -14.35 8.65
C ASN A 31 -1.84 -13.66 8.73
N GLN A 32 -1.05 -14.07 9.71
CA GLN A 32 0.30 -13.54 9.95
C GLN A 32 1.23 -13.77 8.75
N GLY A 33 1.17 -14.97 8.16
CA GLY A 33 2.00 -15.31 7.01
C GLY A 33 1.70 -14.44 5.78
N ALA A 34 0.43 -14.16 5.54
CA ALA A 34 0.03 -13.28 4.45
C ALA A 34 0.53 -11.85 4.66
N LEU A 35 0.50 -11.36 5.90
CA LEU A 35 1.03 -10.04 6.23
C LEU A 35 2.54 -9.97 6.01
N GLU A 36 3.26 -10.96 6.52
CA GLU A 36 4.71 -11.03 6.35
C GLU A 36 5.11 -11.08 4.88
N ALA A 37 4.40 -11.90 4.08
CA ALA A 37 4.66 -11.99 2.65
C ALA A 37 4.42 -10.66 1.93
N ALA A 38 3.35 -9.95 2.28
CA ALA A 38 3.04 -8.66 1.68
C ALA A 38 4.11 -7.61 1.99
N VAL A 39 4.54 -7.54 3.24
CA VAL A 39 5.55 -6.58 3.70
C VAL A 39 6.91 -6.88 3.07
N PHE A 40 7.24 -8.16 2.92
CA PHE A 40 8.54 -8.57 2.39
C PHE A 40 8.64 -8.48 0.87
N ARG A 41 7.52 -8.56 0.17
CA ARG A 41 7.50 -8.61 -1.31
C ARG A 41 8.29 -7.47 -1.98
N PRO A 42 8.17 -6.20 -1.55
CA PRO A 42 8.95 -5.11 -2.17
C PRO A 42 10.47 -5.28 -2.02
N GLN A 43 10.91 -6.07 -1.05
CA GLN A 43 12.33 -6.20 -0.69
C GLN A 43 13.04 -7.35 -1.40
N THR A 44 12.36 -8.05 -2.28
CA THR A 44 12.90 -9.28 -2.89
C THR A 44 13.99 -9.03 -3.95
N GLY A 45 14.15 -7.77 -4.39
CA GLY A 45 15.07 -7.44 -5.47
C GLY A 45 14.50 -7.66 -6.86
N TYR A 46 13.27 -8.11 -6.95
CA TYR A 46 12.59 -8.38 -8.22
C TYR A 46 12.18 -7.09 -8.94
N TYR A 47 11.92 -6.03 -8.20
CA TYR A 47 11.34 -4.79 -8.73
C TYR A 47 12.42 -3.78 -9.07
N ASN A 48 12.21 -3.00 -10.13
CA ASN A 48 13.22 -2.09 -10.68
C ASN A 48 13.25 -0.71 -10.02
N ASP A 49 12.11 -0.24 -9.52
CA ASP A 49 12.02 1.12 -8.98
C ASP A 49 10.98 1.21 -7.85
N LEU A 50 10.89 2.40 -7.26
CA LEU A 50 9.99 2.67 -6.13
C LEU A 50 8.54 2.44 -6.50
N SER A 51 8.11 2.86 -7.70
CA SER A 51 6.71 2.72 -8.10
C SER A 51 6.31 1.26 -8.23
N GLU A 52 7.22 0.40 -8.70
CA GLU A 52 6.98 -1.05 -8.76
C GLU A 52 6.91 -1.67 -7.36
N GLU A 53 7.83 -1.28 -6.49
CA GLU A 53 7.82 -1.77 -5.10
C GLU A 53 6.54 -1.37 -4.38
N ALA A 54 6.12 -0.12 -4.57
CA ALA A 54 4.88 0.38 -3.98
C ALA A 54 3.64 -0.36 -4.51
N ALA A 55 3.61 -0.65 -5.81
CA ALA A 55 2.52 -1.40 -6.43
C ALA A 55 2.44 -2.83 -5.87
N ALA A 56 3.58 -3.47 -5.67
CA ALA A 56 3.64 -4.81 -5.09
C ALA A 56 3.11 -4.84 -3.66
N LEU A 57 3.50 -3.86 -2.84
CA LEU A 57 3.00 -3.72 -1.47
C LEU A 57 1.49 -3.50 -1.46
N PHE A 58 1.03 -2.59 -2.29
CA PHE A 58 -0.39 -2.22 -2.38
C PHE A 58 -1.25 -3.41 -2.79
N GLU A 59 -0.86 -4.08 -3.86
CA GLU A 59 -1.58 -5.25 -4.36
C GLU A 59 -1.71 -6.33 -3.29
N SER A 60 -0.60 -6.67 -2.64
CA SER A 60 -0.58 -7.73 -1.64
C SER A 60 -1.41 -7.39 -0.42
N LEU A 61 -1.29 -6.18 0.12
CA LEU A 61 -2.04 -5.79 1.32
C LEU A 61 -3.54 -5.76 1.07
N VAL A 62 -3.97 -5.30 -0.10
CA VAL A 62 -5.40 -5.26 -0.42
C VAL A 62 -5.96 -6.65 -0.70
N ASN A 63 -5.23 -7.46 -1.47
CA ASN A 63 -5.76 -8.74 -1.98
C ASN A 63 -5.55 -9.94 -1.06
N ASN A 64 -4.55 -9.91 -0.18
CA ASN A 64 -4.21 -11.09 0.62
C ASN A 64 -5.04 -11.25 1.90
N HIS A 65 -5.85 -10.27 2.25
CA HIS A 65 -6.77 -10.33 3.39
C HIS A 65 -6.07 -10.76 4.69
N ALA A 66 -4.96 -10.11 5.03
CA ALA A 66 -4.20 -10.42 6.24
C ALA A 66 -4.94 -10.03 7.52
N PHE A 67 -5.78 -9.00 7.46
CA PHE A 67 -6.55 -8.50 8.61
C PHE A 67 -8.02 -8.89 8.50
N VAL A 68 -8.70 -8.92 9.65
CA VAL A 68 -10.13 -9.20 9.72
C VAL A 68 -10.93 -8.16 8.93
N ASP A 69 -10.52 -6.88 9.03
CA ASP A 69 -11.22 -5.76 8.40
C ASP A 69 -10.20 -4.69 8.02
N GLY A 70 -10.58 -3.77 7.15
CA GLY A 70 -9.76 -2.61 6.79
C GLY A 70 -8.60 -2.90 5.85
N ASN A 71 -8.61 -4.01 5.12
CA ASN A 71 -7.51 -4.38 4.21
C ASN A 71 -7.29 -3.35 3.09
N LYS A 72 -8.36 -2.81 2.53
CA LYS A 72 -8.25 -1.78 1.49
C LYS A 72 -7.62 -0.50 2.04
N ARG A 73 -8.06 -0.09 3.23
CA ARG A 73 -7.55 1.14 3.88
C ARG A 73 -6.10 0.99 4.29
N VAL A 74 -5.72 -0.13 4.89
CA VAL A 74 -4.32 -0.34 5.28
C VAL A 74 -3.43 -0.45 4.05
N GLY A 75 -3.92 -1.07 2.99
CA GLY A 75 -3.16 -1.18 1.74
C GLY A 75 -2.79 0.18 1.17
N PHE A 76 -3.77 1.08 1.08
CA PHE A 76 -3.51 2.43 0.58
C PHE A 76 -2.62 3.22 1.53
N ALA A 77 -2.94 3.22 2.82
CA ALA A 77 -2.18 3.99 3.82
C ALA A 77 -0.73 3.52 3.92
N ALA A 78 -0.49 2.22 3.88
CA ALA A 78 0.87 1.67 3.93
C ALA A 78 1.64 2.01 2.65
N MET A 79 1.02 1.86 1.49
CA MET A 79 1.64 2.23 0.22
C MET A 79 2.02 3.70 0.20
N HIS A 80 1.12 4.58 0.61
CA HIS A 80 1.37 6.02 0.66
C HIS A 80 2.50 6.36 1.65
N THR A 81 2.46 5.77 2.84
CA THR A 81 3.52 5.94 3.85
C THR A 81 4.87 5.49 3.31
N PHE A 82 4.90 4.35 2.61
CA PHE A 82 6.13 3.84 2.00
C PHE A 82 6.70 4.86 1.00
N LEU A 83 5.87 5.44 0.16
CA LEU A 83 6.31 6.47 -0.78
C LEU A 83 6.86 7.70 -0.05
N LEU A 84 6.15 8.18 0.96
CA LEU A 84 6.57 9.35 1.74
C LEU A 84 7.93 9.13 2.41
N LEU A 85 8.14 7.95 2.98
CA LEU A 85 9.42 7.59 3.61
C LEU A 85 10.59 7.59 2.62
N ASN A 86 10.29 7.44 1.35
CA ASN A 86 11.31 7.38 0.30
C ASN A 86 11.35 8.66 -0.55
N GLY A 87 10.76 9.75 -0.05
CA GLY A 87 10.90 11.08 -0.65
C GLY A 87 9.89 11.42 -1.74
N PHE A 88 8.76 10.69 -1.80
CA PHE A 88 7.75 10.92 -2.83
C PHE A 88 6.35 10.99 -2.24
N ASP A 89 5.45 11.61 -2.98
CA ASP A 89 4.04 11.69 -2.65
C ASP A 89 3.23 11.34 -3.89
N LEU A 90 1.92 11.23 -3.74
CA LEU A 90 0.99 11.06 -4.84
C LEU A 90 0.21 12.33 -5.03
N LYS A 91 0.24 12.89 -6.24
CA LYS A 91 -0.52 14.08 -6.59
C LYS A 91 -1.91 13.67 -7.08
N VAL A 92 -2.77 13.32 -6.14
CA VAL A 92 -4.13 12.86 -6.42
C VAL A 92 -4.98 13.12 -5.17
N SER A 93 -6.25 13.50 -5.35
CA SER A 93 -7.14 13.73 -4.23
C SER A 93 -7.54 12.41 -3.57
N ASN A 94 -7.95 12.47 -2.30
CA ASN A 94 -8.45 11.29 -1.60
C ASN A 94 -9.69 10.71 -2.29
N GLY A 95 -10.57 11.57 -2.79
CA GLY A 95 -11.76 11.11 -3.52
C GLY A 95 -11.42 10.36 -4.78
N ALA A 96 -10.46 10.87 -5.56
CA ALA A 96 -10.02 10.21 -6.79
C ALA A 96 -9.32 8.88 -6.51
N SER A 97 -8.52 8.81 -5.44
CA SER A 97 -7.86 7.57 -5.02
C SER A 97 -8.89 6.52 -4.62
N CYS A 98 -9.88 6.91 -3.84
CA CYS A 98 -10.95 6.01 -3.39
C CYS A 98 -11.74 5.48 -4.59
N GLU A 99 -12.10 6.36 -5.52
CA GLU A 99 -12.82 5.99 -6.73
C GLU A 99 -12.03 5.00 -7.58
N PHE A 100 -10.73 5.26 -7.77
CA PHE A 100 -9.84 4.35 -8.49
C PHE A 100 -9.84 2.96 -7.84
N MET A 101 -9.66 2.90 -6.52
CA MET A 101 -9.63 1.62 -5.80
C MET A 101 -10.94 0.87 -5.96
N MET A 102 -12.07 1.54 -5.74
CA MET A 102 -13.37 0.88 -5.81
C MET A 102 -13.65 0.34 -7.21
N LYS A 103 -13.41 1.14 -8.23
CA LYS A 103 -13.65 0.72 -9.62
C LYS A 103 -12.76 -0.46 -10.04
N THR A 104 -11.49 -0.41 -9.66
CA THR A 104 -10.54 -1.48 -10.05
C THR A 104 -10.82 -2.77 -9.28
N ILE A 105 -11.18 -2.68 -8.00
CA ILE A 105 -11.54 -3.85 -7.22
C ILE A 105 -12.82 -4.49 -7.75
N GLU A 106 -13.86 -3.70 -8.01
CA GLU A 106 -15.12 -4.19 -8.54
C GLU A 106 -14.95 -4.87 -9.91
N ALA A 107 -14.06 -4.33 -10.73
CA ALA A 107 -13.79 -4.88 -12.06
C ALA A 107 -12.86 -6.11 -12.03
N GLY A 108 -12.34 -6.49 -10.86
CA GLY A 108 -11.38 -7.58 -10.74
C GLY A 108 -10.02 -7.24 -11.33
N LYS A 109 -9.69 -5.96 -11.42
CA LYS A 109 -8.47 -5.46 -12.07
C LYS A 109 -7.47 -4.84 -11.09
N PHE A 110 -7.64 -5.07 -9.79
CA PHE A 110 -6.71 -4.57 -8.78
C PHE A 110 -5.46 -5.45 -8.77
N ARG A 111 -4.60 -5.25 -9.77
CA ARG A 111 -3.42 -6.07 -10.04
C ARG A 111 -2.20 -5.20 -10.28
N PHE A 112 -1.03 -5.80 -10.10
CA PHE A 112 0.27 -5.13 -10.11
C PHE A 112 0.45 -4.18 -11.29
N ALA A 113 0.23 -4.64 -12.52
CA ALA A 113 0.51 -3.82 -13.70
C ALA A 113 -0.30 -2.53 -13.74
N LEU A 114 -1.59 -2.61 -13.42
CA LEU A 114 -2.46 -1.44 -13.40
C LEU A 114 -2.11 -0.50 -12.23
N LEU A 115 -1.80 -1.08 -11.07
CA LEU A 115 -1.40 -0.31 -9.89
C LEU A 115 -0.08 0.42 -10.10
N HIS A 116 0.87 -0.26 -10.72
CA HIS A 116 2.15 0.34 -11.07
C HIS A 116 1.97 1.56 -11.98
N GLU A 117 1.18 1.39 -13.03
CA GLU A 117 0.88 2.48 -13.98
C GLU A 117 0.23 3.67 -13.26
N TRP A 118 -0.76 3.40 -12.40
CA TRP A 118 -1.47 4.44 -11.67
C TRP A 118 -0.54 5.18 -10.70
N ILE A 119 0.27 4.45 -9.94
CA ILE A 119 1.21 5.05 -8.99
C ILE A 119 2.25 5.90 -9.76
N ALA A 120 2.84 5.35 -10.79
CA ALA A 120 3.86 6.06 -11.58
C ALA A 120 3.32 7.36 -12.18
N LYS A 121 2.07 7.33 -12.64
CA LYS A 121 1.41 8.50 -13.22
C LYS A 121 1.23 9.63 -12.21
N HIS A 122 0.98 9.31 -10.95
CA HIS A 122 0.68 10.30 -9.91
C HIS A 122 1.86 10.63 -9.00
N LEU A 123 2.97 9.92 -9.17
CA LEU A 123 4.13 10.06 -8.29
C LEU A 123 4.82 11.41 -8.51
N VAL A 124 5.05 12.12 -7.41
CA VAL A 124 5.76 13.41 -7.42
C VAL A 124 6.78 13.44 -6.29
N PRO A 125 7.96 14.06 -6.50
CA PRO A 125 8.92 14.18 -5.41
C PRO A 125 8.40 15.11 -4.33
N LEU A 126 8.77 14.85 -3.10
CA LEU A 126 8.50 15.76 -1.99
C LEU A 126 9.33 17.03 -2.16
N PRO A 127 8.81 18.20 -1.72
CA PRO A 127 9.59 19.43 -1.75
C PRO A 127 10.83 19.25 -0.88
N GLY A 128 11.95 19.61 -1.43
CA GLY A 128 13.20 19.39 -0.79
C GLY A 128 13.88 20.50 -0.17
#